data_d9f1eb7d3d1049e830736de15d19a8f2
#
_entry.id   d9f1eb7d3d1049e830736de15d19a8f2
#
_cell.length_a   1.000
_cell.length_b   1.000
_cell.length_c   1.000
_cell.angle_alpha   90.00
_cell.angle_beta   90.00
_cell.angle_gamma   90.00
#
_symmetry.space_group_name_H-M   'P 1'
#
loop_
_entity.id
_entity.type
_entity.pdbx_description
1 polymer ?
#
loop_
_entity_poly.entity_id
_entity_poly.type
_entity_poly.pdbx_seq_one_letter_code
_entity_poly.pdbx_strand_id
1 'polypeptide(L)'
;MLRIDQLRLDGGTQPRAEINRSTLRDYADALSDETIFPPVTVFYDGAAYWLADGFHRVHAHKYLNWLEVEADVHQGTRRDAVLYSVGANAVHGLRRTNDDKRRAVETLLNDPEWAAWSDREISRRAAVSHEFVRQQRPSLSTVDSDKSQASMIMSSFP
;
A
#
# COMPACT_ATOMS: atom_id res chain seq x y z
N MET A 1 19.95 -10.91 0.80
CA MET A 1 20.15 -9.61 1.49
C MET A 1 20.12 -8.50 0.48
N LEU A 2 19.42 -7.42 0.78
CA LEU A 2 19.33 -6.23 -0.07
C LEU A 2 19.66 -5.00 0.78
N ARG A 3 20.40 -4.05 0.22
CA ARG A 3 20.73 -2.81 0.93
C ARG A 3 19.49 -1.94 1.07
N ILE A 4 19.26 -1.44 2.27
CA ILE A 4 18.08 -0.62 2.59
C ILE A 4 18.09 0.70 1.81
N ASP A 5 19.29 1.27 1.53
CA ASP A 5 19.43 2.51 0.75
C ASP A 5 19.02 2.35 -0.73
N GLN A 6 18.94 1.12 -1.24
CA GLN A 6 18.46 0.83 -2.59
C GLN A 6 16.94 0.68 -2.67
N LEU A 7 16.25 0.55 -1.53
CA LEU A 7 14.80 0.36 -1.49
C LEU A 7 14.06 1.69 -1.70
N ARG A 8 13.12 1.71 -2.63
CA ARG A 8 12.19 2.81 -2.82
C ARG A 8 10.95 2.58 -1.94
N LEU A 9 10.78 3.46 -0.96
CA LEU A 9 9.65 3.43 -0.01
C LEU A 9 8.54 4.39 -0.42
N ASP A 10 8.77 5.18 -1.45
CA ASP A 10 7.93 6.28 -1.94
C ASP A 10 7.08 5.90 -3.16
N GLY A 11 6.90 4.61 -3.41
CA GLY A 11 6.17 4.10 -4.57
C GLY A 11 4.64 4.13 -4.47
N GLY A 12 4.09 4.66 -3.37
CA GLY A 12 2.66 4.57 -3.09
C GLY A 12 2.22 3.17 -2.63
N THR A 13 3.16 2.36 -2.19
CA THR A 13 2.95 0.96 -1.78
C THR A 13 2.74 0.80 -0.27
N GLN A 14 2.84 1.87 0.53
CA GLN A 14 2.59 1.81 1.96
C GLN A 14 1.09 1.57 2.20
N PRO A 15 0.70 0.35 2.63
CA PRO A 15 -0.73 0.01 2.79
C PRO A 15 -1.33 0.57 4.08
N ARG A 16 -0.49 1.03 4.99
CA ARG A 16 -0.93 1.61 6.27
C ARG A 16 -1.11 3.11 6.14
N ALA A 17 -2.16 3.62 6.76
CA ALA A 17 -2.37 5.06 6.88
C ALA A 17 -1.22 5.73 7.65
N GLU A 18 -0.71 5.03 8.67
CA GLU A 18 0.41 5.51 9.49
C GLU A 18 1.36 4.37 9.88
N ILE A 19 2.64 4.71 10.08
CA ILE A 19 3.61 3.82 10.71
C ILE A 19 3.38 3.85 12.23
N ASN A 20 3.06 2.70 12.79
CA ASN A 20 2.86 2.56 14.22
C ASN A 20 4.20 2.50 14.94
N ARG A 21 4.52 3.53 15.74
CA ARG A 21 5.80 3.64 16.46
C ARG A 21 6.00 2.58 17.51
N SER A 22 4.94 2.16 18.19
CA SER A 22 5.00 1.07 19.18
C SER A 22 5.33 -0.25 18.48
N THR A 23 4.66 -0.55 17.38
CA THR A 23 4.96 -1.72 16.55
C THR A 23 6.39 -1.68 16.00
N LEU A 24 6.88 -0.51 15.60
CA LEU A 24 8.27 -0.33 15.16
C LEU A 24 9.26 -0.74 16.23
N ARG A 25 9.05 -0.30 17.48
CA ARG A 25 9.91 -0.65 18.62
C ARG A 25 9.85 -2.14 18.93
N ASP A 26 8.66 -2.72 18.93
CA ASP A 26 8.47 -4.16 19.15
C ASP A 26 9.25 -4.99 18.11
N TYR A 27 9.24 -4.59 16.85
CA TYR A 27 10.04 -5.21 15.80
C TYR A 27 11.54 -5.02 16.02
N ALA A 28 11.97 -3.82 16.43
CA ALA A 28 13.38 -3.53 16.69
C ALA A 28 13.90 -4.34 17.88
N ASP A 29 13.12 -4.43 18.95
CA ASP A 29 13.48 -5.23 20.13
C ASP A 29 13.57 -6.72 19.76
N ALA A 30 12.59 -7.24 19.02
CA ALA A 30 12.61 -8.63 18.56
C ALA A 30 13.80 -8.94 17.65
N LEU A 31 14.17 -8.02 16.76
CA LEU A 31 15.36 -8.16 15.90
C LEU A 31 16.65 -8.17 16.75
N SER A 32 16.72 -7.32 17.78
CA SER A 32 17.86 -7.29 18.71
C SER A 32 17.98 -8.59 19.52
N ASP A 33 16.85 -9.26 19.76
CA ASP A 33 16.78 -10.58 20.41
C ASP A 33 16.94 -11.75 19.41
N GLU A 34 17.48 -11.47 18.22
CA GLU A 34 17.75 -12.45 17.17
C GLU A 34 16.51 -13.16 16.61
N THR A 35 15.33 -12.57 16.75
CA THR A 35 14.11 -13.10 16.13
C THR A 35 14.22 -12.99 14.60
N ILE A 36 13.95 -14.10 13.91
CA ILE A 36 13.94 -14.16 12.46
C ILE A 36 12.55 -13.83 11.95
N PHE A 37 12.44 -12.77 11.14
CA PHE A 37 11.21 -12.41 10.44
C PHE A 37 11.23 -12.91 9.00
N PRO A 38 10.05 -13.12 8.38
CA PRO A 38 9.99 -13.37 6.95
C PRO A 38 10.64 -12.25 6.14
N PRO A 39 11.21 -12.54 4.96
CA PRO A 39 11.76 -11.54 4.07
C PRO A 39 10.72 -10.45 3.73
N VAL A 40 11.18 -9.21 3.51
CA VAL A 40 10.32 -8.17 2.93
C VAL A 40 10.07 -8.46 1.46
N THR A 41 8.94 -8.02 0.92
CA THR A 41 8.60 -8.23 -0.48
C THR A 41 8.94 -7.00 -1.30
N VAL A 42 9.69 -7.20 -2.37
CA VAL A 42 10.23 -6.13 -3.23
C VAL A 42 9.97 -6.48 -4.69
N PHE A 43 9.60 -5.48 -5.50
CA PHE A 43 9.50 -5.60 -6.95
C PHE A 43 10.64 -4.82 -7.61
N TYR A 44 11.35 -5.45 -8.52
CA TYR A 44 12.45 -4.87 -9.28
C TYR A 44 12.06 -4.68 -10.74
N ASP A 45 12.10 -3.44 -11.21
CA ASP A 45 11.67 -3.07 -12.56
C ASP A 45 12.83 -2.99 -13.58
N GLY A 46 14.03 -3.37 -13.18
CA GLY A 46 15.25 -3.25 -13.98
C GLY A 46 16.10 -2.03 -13.60
N ALA A 47 15.55 -1.07 -12.85
CA ALA A 47 16.23 0.14 -12.41
C ALA A 47 16.07 0.39 -10.91
N ALA A 48 14.90 0.18 -10.35
CA ALA A 48 14.57 0.47 -8.96
C ALA A 48 13.93 -0.73 -8.24
N TYR A 49 14.17 -0.81 -6.93
CA TYR A 49 13.58 -1.79 -6.03
C TYR A 49 12.42 -1.15 -5.27
N TRP A 50 11.19 -1.55 -5.58
CA TRP A 50 9.98 -1.02 -4.97
C TRP A 50 9.52 -1.91 -3.82
N LEU A 51 9.56 -1.40 -2.59
CA LEU A 51 9.07 -2.13 -1.42
C LEU A 51 7.55 -2.27 -1.51
N ALA A 52 7.06 -3.51 -1.49
CA ALA A 52 5.64 -3.81 -1.56
C ALA A 52 5.06 -4.27 -0.21
N ASP A 53 5.86 -4.94 0.62
CA ASP A 53 5.47 -5.36 1.97
C ASP A 53 6.66 -5.41 2.91
N GLY A 54 6.42 -5.13 4.18
CA GLY A 54 7.43 -5.15 5.23
C GLY A 54 7.93 -3.78 5.66
N PHE A 55 7.15 -2.73 5.51
CA PHE A 55 7.53 -1.35 5.89
C PHE A 55 7.98 -1.23 7.34
N HIS A 56 7.25 -1.83 8.29
CA HIS A 56 7.65 -1.81 9.70
C HIS A 56 8.99 -2.51 9.93
N ARG A 57 9.22 -3.64 9.24
CA ARG A 57 10.50 -4.36 9.32
C ARG A 57 11.66 -3.54 8.77
N VAL A 58 11.49 -2.89 7.63
CA VAL A 58 12.51 -2.00 7.06
C VAL A 58 12.80 -0.82 7.99
N HIS A 59 11.78 -0.19 8.53
CA HIS A 59 11.94 0.92 9.48
C HIS A 59 12.61 0.47 10.78
N ALA A 60 12.32 -0.75 11.26
CA ALA A 60 13.00 -1.33 12.43
C ALA A 60 14.50 -1.55 12.18
N HIS A 61 14.86 -2.08 11.00
CA HIS A 61 16.27 -2.18 10.61
C HIS A 61 16.96 -0.82 10.54
N LYS A 62 16.31 0.19 9.99
CA LYS A 62 16.82 1.57 9.98
C LYS A 62 17.02 2.12 11.39
N TYR A 63 16.06 1.88 12.27
CA TYR A 63 16.14 2.31 13.67
C TYR A 63 17.36 1.70 14.39
N LEU A 64 17.70 0.45 14.06
CA LEU A 64 18.87 -0.23 14.60
C LEU A 64 20.19 0.12 13.86
N ASN A 65 20.13 1.00 12.87
CA ASN A 65 21.25 1.34 11.98
C ASN A 65 21.80 0.14 11.20
N TRP A 66 20.97 -0.86 10.93
CA TRP A 66 21.32 -1.96 10.06
C TRP A 66 21.22 -1.54 8.60
N LEU A 67 22.17 -1.99 7.79
CA LEU A 67 22.32 -1.54 6.40
C LEU A 67 21.59 -2.43 5.39
N GLU A 68 21.26 -3.65 5.77
CA GLU A 68 20.69 -4.64 4.88
C GLU A 68 19.46 -5.29 5.50
N VAL A 69 18.59 -5.81 4.63
CA VAL A 69 17.39 -6.56 5.00
C VAL A 69 17.24 -7.78 4.10
N GLU A 70 16.73 -8.86 4.64
CA GLU A 70 16.36 -10.01 3.84
C GLU A 70 15.13 -9.70 2.99
N ALA A 71 15.24 -9.90 1.67
CA ALA A 71 14.21 -9.52 0.71
C ALA A 71 13.90 -10.67 -0.24
N ASP A 72 12.62 -10.89 -0.49
CA ASP A 72 12.11 -11.69 -1.59
C ASP A 72 11.84 -10.75 -2.77
N VAL A 73 12.67 -10.87 -3.81
CA VAL A 73 12.66 -9.96 -4.96
C VAL A 73 11.90 -10.58 -6.12
N HIS A 74 10.82 -9.92 -6.52
CA HIS A 74 10.02 -10.27 -7.69
C HIS A 74 10.35 -9.34 -8.86
N GLN A 75 10.31 -9.86 -10.07
CA GLN A 75 10.38 -9.03 -11.26
C GLN A 75 9.03 -8.36 -11.50
N GLY A 76 9.03 -7.05 -11.67
CA GLY A 76 7.79 -6.30 -11.87
C GLY A 76 7.99 -4.80 -11.71
N THR A 77 6.98 -4.06 -12.10
CA THR A 77 6.96 -2.60 -12.07
C THR A 77 6.54 -2.07 -10.70
N ARG A 78 6.69 -0.74 -10.53
CA ARG A 78 6.10 -0.03 -9.38
C ARG A 78 4.59 -0.32 -9.28
N ARG A 79 3.89 -0.38 -10.42
CA ARG A 79 2.45 -0.67 -10.48
C ARG A 79 2.13 -2.07 -9.94
N ASP A 80 2.95 -3.05 -10.26
CA ASP A 80 2.83 -4.41 -9.71
C ASP A 80 3.03 -4.41 -8.19
N ALA A 81 3.97 -3.64 -7.70
CA ALA A 81 4.22 -3.48 -6.26
C ALA A 81 3.01 -2.83 -5.55
N VAL A 82 2.40 -1.81 -6.14
CA VAL A 82 1.19 -1.16 -5.61
C VAL A 82 0.04 -2.17 -5.52
N LEU A 83 -0.21 -2.91 -6.58
CA LEU A 83 -1.27 -3.92 -6.61
C LEU A 83 -1.05 -5.02 -5.57
N TYR A 84 0.17 -5.48 -5.40
CA TYR A 84 0.52 -6.43 -4.33
C TYR A 84 0.24 -5.85 -2.94
N SER A 85 0.63 -4.59 -2.72
CA SER A 85 0.55 -3.95 -1.40
C SER A 85 -0.87 -3.76 -0.88
N VAL A 86 -1.86 -3.59 -1.76
CA VAL A 86 -3.26 -3.38 -1.34
C VAL A 86 -3.86 -4.60 -0.64
N GLY A 87 -3.38 -5.80 -0.94
CA GLY A 87 -3.78 -7.05 -0.27
C GLY A 87 -2.82 -7.53 0.81
N ALA A 88 -1.66 -6.89 0.94
CA ALA A 88 -0.64 -7.29 1.90
C ALA A 88 -1.14 -7.13 3.35
N ASN A 89 -0.66 -8.01 4.23
CA ASN A 89 -1.03 -8.05 5.65
C ASN A 89 -2.53 -8.33 5.94
N ALA A 90 -3.29 -8.77 4.95
CA ALA A 90 -4.67 -9.16 5.18
C ALA A 90 -4.81 -10.42 6.06
N VAL A 91 -3.83 -11.31 5.98
CA VAL A 91 -3.83 -12.62 6.66
C VAL A 91 -2.81 -12.67 7.80
N HIS A 92 -1.68 -12.00 7.66
CA HIS A 92 -0.56 -12.03 8.60
C HIS A 92 -0.12 -10.62 9.02
N GLY A 93 0.44 -10.51 10.22
CA GLY A 93 1.00 -9.28 10.75
C GLY A 93 0.00 -8.47 11.57
N LEU A 94 0.27 -7.16 11.73
CA LEU A 94 -0.58 -6.25 12.47
C LEU A 94 -1.94 -6.12 11.79
N ARG A 95 -3.02 -6.30 12.58
CA ARG A 95 -4.39 -6.17 12.07
C ARG A 95 -4.60 -4.80 11.41
N ARG A 96 -5.18 -4.81 10.20
CA ARG A 96 -5.53 -3.59 9.48
C ARG A 96 -6.70 -2.86 10.16
N THR A 97 -6.57 -1.54 10.26
CA THR A 97 -7.67 -0.66 10.68
C THR A 97 -8.67 -0.46 9.53
N ASN A 98 -9.81 0.14 9.83
CA ASN A 98 -10.76 0.53 8.77
C ASN A 98 -10.15 1.59 7.83
N ASP A 99 -9.30 2.48 8.33
CA ASP A 99 -8.59 3.45 7.51
C ASP A 99 -7.58 2.77 6.58
N ASP A 100 -6.87 1.75 7.04
CA ASP A 100 -5.99 0.94 6.19
C ASP A 100 -6.77 0.26 5.06
N LYS A 101 -7.92 -0.32 5.37
CA LYS A 101 -8.82 -0.95 4.39
C LYS A 101 -9.36 0.05 3.38
N ARG A 102 -9.78 1.22 3.86
CA ARG A 102 -10.25 2.31 2.99
C ARG A 102 -9.15 2.75 2.03
N ARG A 103 -7.95 2.99 2.54
CA ARG A 103 -6.79 3.35 1.72
C ARG A 103 -6.51 2.32 0.62
N ALA A 104 -6.58 1.03 0.93
CA ALA A 104 -6.39 -0.04 -0.04
C ALA A 104 -7.44 0.02 -1.16
N VAL A 105 -8.70 0.17 -0.82
CA VAL A 105 -9.81 0.27 -1.80
C VAL A 105 -9.68 1.55 -2.62
N GLU A 106 -9.40 2.69 -2.00
CA GLU A 106 -9.22 3.97 -2.69
C GLU A 106 -8.04 3.92 -3.68
N THR A 107 -6.96 3.25 -3.34
CA THR A 107 -5.82 3.04 -4.25
C THR A 107 -6.27 2.37 -5.55
N LEU A 108 -7.14 1.37 -5.47
CA LEU A 108 -7.68 0.71 -6.66
C LEU A 108 -8.71 1.58 -7.39
N LEU A 109 -9.60 2.25 -6.67
CA LEU A 109 -10.66 3.07 -7.27
C LEU A 109 -10.13 4.36 -7.91
N ASN A 110 -9.00 4.86 -7.47
CA ASN A 110 -8.35 6.05 -8.05
C ASN A 110 -7.54 5.74 -9.32
N ASP A 111 -7.32 4.48 -9.64
CA ASP A 111 -6.66 4.07 -10.86
C ASP A 111 -7.70 3.79 -11.96
N PRO A 112 -7.58 4.41 -13.15
CA PRO A 112 -8.59 4.27 -14.21
C PRO A 112 -8.82 2.83 -14.68
N GLU A 113 -7.77 2.01 -14.72
CA GLU A 113 -7.84 0.60 -15.12
C GLU A 113 -8.48 -0.25 -14.02
N TRP A 114 -8.01 -0.10 -12.79
CA TRP A 114 -8.50 -0.90 -11.66
C TRP A 114 -9.89 -0.48 -11.21
N ALA A 115 -10.25 0.80 -11.36
CA ALA A 115 -11.61 1.28 -11.06
C ALA A 115 -12.68 0.64 -11.95
N ALA A 116 -12.31 0.17 -13.13
CA ALA A 116 -13.20 -0.54 -14.05
C ALA A 116 -13.49 -1.99 -13.59
N TRP A 117 -12.74 -2.52 -12.64
CA TRP A 117 -12.99 -3.85 -12.10
C TRP A 117 -14.33 -3.90 -11.33
N SER A 118 -14.93 -5.09 -11.28
CA SER A 118 -16.11 -5.33 -10.46
C SER A 118 -15.81 -5.16 -8.97
N ASP A 119 -16.84 -4.89 -8.18
CA ASP A 119 -16.71 -4.83 -6.72
C ASP A 119 -16.15 -6.13 -6.14
N ARG A 120 -16.49 -7.26 -6.78
CA ARG A 120 -15.96 -8.58 -6.40
C ARG A 120 -14.44 -8.67 -6.61
N GLU A 121 -13.93 -8.21 -7.74
CA GLU A 121 -12.50 -8.22 -8.02
C GLU A 121 -11.75 -7.27 -7.09
N ILE A 122 -12.24 -6.06 -6.88
CA ILE A 122 -11.66 -5.10 -5.94
C ILE A 122 -11.67 -5.65 -4.51
N SER A 123 -12.78 -6.22 -4.08
CA SER A 123 -12.92 -6.89 -2.78
C SER A 123 -11.87 -7.98 -2.59
N ARG A 124 -11.67 -8.81 -3.59
CA ARG A 124 -10.67 -9.88 -3.58
C ARG A 124 -9.24 -9.33 -3.48
N ARG A 125 -8.91 -8.31 -4.28
CA ARG A 125 -7.56 -7.70 -4.33
C ARG A 125 -7.21 -6.96 -3.05
N ALA A 126 -8.16 -6.18 -2.52
CA ALA A 126 -7.98 -5.42 -1.28
C ALA A 126 -8.23 -6.25 0.00
N ALA A 127 -8.70 -7.49 -0.15
CA ALA A 127 -9.07 -8.38 0.95
C ALA A 127 -10.06 -7.73 1.95
N VAL A 128 -11.14 -7.20 1.42
CA VAL A 128 -12.25 -6.59 2.15
C VAL A 128 -13.58 -7.16 1.65
N SER A 129 -14.70 -6.84 2.33
CA SER A 129 -16.01 -7.27 1.88
C SER A 129 -16.51 -6.47 0.66
N HIS A 130 -17.41 -7.05 -0.11
CA HIS A 130 -18.13 -6.37 -1.21
C HIS A 130 -18.83 -5.10 -0.74
N GLU A 131 -19.49 -5.19 0.40
CA GLU A 131 -20.25 -4.08 0.96
C GLU A 131 -19.32 -2.90 1.28
N PHE A 132 -18.11 -3.18 1.80
CA PHE A 132 -17.11 -2.16 2.05
C PHE A 132 -16.70 -1.46 0.76
N VAL A 133 -16.45 -2.20 -0.34
CA VAL A 133 -16.13 -1.61 -1.65
C VAL A 133 -17.27 -0.74 -2.15
N ARG A 134 -18.52 -1.23 -2.09
CA ARG A 134 -19.71 -0.50 -2.52
C ARG A 134 -19.87 0.83 -1.79
N GLN A 135 -19.62 0.87 -0.49
CA GLN A 135 -19.67 2.09 0.32
C GLN A 135 -18.62 3.15 -0.11
N GLN A 136 -17.48 2.73 -0.63
CA GLN A 136 -16.44 3.65 -1.07
C GLN A 136 -16.71 4.28 -2.45
N ARG A 137 -17.36 3.56 -3.37
CA ARG A 137 -17.65 4.04 -4.73
C ARG A 137 -18.50 5.31 -4.79
N PRO A 138 -19.61 5.44 -4.07
CA PRO A 138 -20.45 6.65 -4.11
C PRO A 138 -19.70 7.91 -3.67
N SER A 139 -18.80 7.80 -2.70
CA SER A 139 -18.01 8.91 -2.19
C SER A 139 -17.09 9.52 -3.26
N LEU A 140 -16.51 8.68 -4.11
CA LEU A 140 -15.65 9.12 -5.24
C LEU A 140 -16.49 9.69 -6.38
N SER A 141 -17.62 9.11 -6.67
CA SER A 141 -18.55 9.61 -7.71
C SER A 141 -19.07 11.01 -7.41
N THR A 142 -19.31 11.33 -6.15
CA THR A 142 -19.82 12.65 -5.72
C THR A 142 -18.76 13.73 -5.95
N VAL A 143 -17.51 13.44 -5.71
CA VAL A 143 -16.41 14.41 -5.91
C VAL A 143 -16.21 14.73 -7.40
N ASP A 144 -16.29 13.71 -8.26
CA ASP A 144 -16.16 13.91 -9.70
C ASP A 144 -17.36 14.66 -10.32
N SER A 145 -18.56 14.44 -9.79
CA SER A 145 -19.77 15.16 -10.21
C SER A 145 -19.68 16.65 -9.88
N ASP A 146 -19.17 17.02 -8.72
CA ASP A 146 -19.01 18.43 -8.33
C ASP A 146 -17.98 19.14 -9.19
N LYS A 147 -16.87 18.50 -9.55
CA LYS A 147 -15.88 19.06 -10.46
C LYS A 147 -16.43 19.25 -11.87
N SER A 148 -17.24 18.31 -12.34
CA SER A 148 -17.88 18.39 -13.66
C SER A 148 -18.92 19.50 -13.72
N GLN A 149 -19.72 19.69 -12.67
CA GLN A 149 -20.70 20.78 -12.58
C GLN A 149 -20.03 22.14 -12.46
N ALA A 150 -18.96 22.29 -11.69
CA ALA A 150 -18.20 23.52 -11.59
C ALA A 150 -17.57 23.92 -12.94
N SER A 151 -17.09 22.96 -13.70
CA SER A 151 -16.56 23.19 -15.06
C SER A 151 -17.65 23.63 -16.05
N MET A 152 -18.85 23.05 -15.98
CA MET A 152 -19.99 23.44 -16.81
C MET A 152 -20.50 24.85 -16.50
N ILE A 153 -20.52 25.27 -15.23
CA ILE A 153 -20.96 26.60 -14.81
C ILE A 153 -19.99 27.67 -15.32
N MET A 154 -18.69 27.41 -15.31
CA MET A 154 -17.68 28.35 -15.83
C MET A 154 -17.73 28.53 -17.35
N SER A 155 -18.18 27.55 -18.11
CA SER A 155 -18.30 27.63 -19.56
C SER A 155 -19.55 28.37 -20.06
N SER A 156 -20.47 28.73 -19.15
CA SER A 156 -21.77 29.39 -19.47
C SER A 156 -21.74 30.90 -19.39
N PHE A 157 -20.65 31.53 -19.00
CA PHE A 157 -20.48 33.00 -18.98
C PHE A 157 -19.75 33.46 -20.25
N PRO A 158 -20.36 34.33 -21.07
CA PRO A 158 -19.70 34.95 -22.22
C PRO A 158 -18.60 35.93 -21.81
#